data_9c1fe5cf40383dfbc6144a9034de97a9
#
_entry.id   9c1fe5cf40383dfbc6144a9034de97a9
#
_cell.length_a   1.000
_cell.length_b   1.000
_cell.length_c   1.000
_cell.angle_alpha   90.00
_cell.angle_beta   90.00
_cell.angle_gamma   90.00
#
_symmetry.space_group_name_H-M   'P 1'
#
loop_
_entity.id
_entity.type
_entity.pdbx_description
1 polymer ?
#
loop_
_entity_poly.entity_id
_entity_poly.type
_entity_poly.pdbx_seq_one_letter_code
_entity_poly.pdbx_strand_id
1 'polypeptide(L)'
;MRLNKYISETGICSRREADGWIEQGRVSVNGKRAELGTQVEPTDEVRVNGRLLGAKKKQVYIALNKPVGITCTTERHIPGNIVDFVNHPDRIFPIGRLDKDSEGLILLTNNGDIVNEILREENRHEKEYLVTVDKAVTADFLAGMSGGVRLPELDATTKPCRTGRVGDRPDGKVFRIVLTQGLNRQIRRMCEAFGYEVRRLQRVRIINLRLGKLKPGEWRELSLEELRGLLPGRDWGMESRRP
;
A
#
# COMPACT_ATOMS: atom_id res chain seq x y z
N MET A 1 -5.57 -21.69 10.95
CA MET A 1 -5.19 -20.78 9.82
C MET A 1 -4.27 -21.51 8.83
N ARG A 2 -4.08 -20.99 7.59
CA ARG A 2 -3.13 -21.62 6.64
C ARG A 2 -1.70 -21.55 7.15
N LEU A 3 -0.96 -22.65 7.03
CA LEU A 3 0.43 -22.79 7.51
C LEU A 3 1.38 -21.72 6.91
N ASN A 4 1.31 -21.44 5.59
CA ASN A 4 2.14 -20.42 4.96
C ASN A 4 1.91 -19.01 5.54
N LYS A 5 0.66 -18.72 5.93
CA LYS A 5 0.32 -17.47 6.62
C LYS A 5 0.93 -17.46 8.02
N TYR A 6 0.78 -18.54 8.79
CA TYR A 6 1.36 -18.68 10.12
C TYR A 6 2.87 -18.43 10.10
N ILE A 7 3.61 -19.09 9.18
CA ILE A 7 5.06 -18.93 9.03
C ILE A 7 5.41 -17.46 8.70
N SER A 8 4.68 -16.84 7.76
CA SER A 8 4.99 -15.47 7.36
C SER A 8 4.73 -14.43 8.47
N GLU A 9 3.76 -14.68 9.37
CA GLU A 9 3.46 -13.81 10.51
C GLU A 9 4.56 -13.82 11.60
N THR A 10 5.45 -14.81 11.60
CA THR A 10 6.66 -14.81 12.44
C THR A 10 7.74 -13.86 11.90
N GLY A 11 7.58 -13.35 10.68
CA GLY A 11 8.50 -12.40 10.04
C GLY A 11 9.71 -13.02 9.35
N ILE A 12 9.86 -14.37 9.33
CA ILE A 12 11.05 -15.03 8.78
C ILE A 12 11.05 -15.08 7.25
N CYS A 13 9.87 -15.08 6.59
CA CYS A 13 9.75 -15.16 5.14
C CYS A 13 8.40 -14.62 4.63
N SER A 14 8.22 -14.56 3.31
CA SER A 14 6.92 -14.33 2.68
C SER A 14 6.08 -15.59 2.63
N ARG A 15 4.77 -15.45 2.36
CA ARG A 15 3.89 -16.61 2.16
C ARG A 15 4.32 -17.49 0.99
N ARG A 16 4.83 -16.89 -0.11
CA ARG A 16 5.34 -17.64 -1.28
C ARG A 16 6.61 -18.40 -0.95
N GLU A 17 7.52 -17.79 -0.19
CA GLU A 17 8.74 -18.48 0.29
C GLU A 17 8.36 -19.61 1.24
N ALA A 18 7.38 -19.41 2.12
CA ALA A 18 6.86 -20.45 3.00
C ALA A 18 6.28 -21.63 2.20
N ASP A 19 5.49 -21.35 1.14
CA ASP A 19 4.99 -22.40 0.24
C ASP A 19 6.13 -23.19 -0.39
N GLY A 20 7.19 -22.53 -0.89
CA GLY A 20 8.37 -23.20 -1.42
C GLY A 20 9.11 -24.05 -0.38
N TRP A 21 9.18 -23.63 0.88
CA TRP A 21 9.76 -24.45 1.96
C TRP A 21 8.91 -25.67 2.30
N ILE A 22 7.58 -25.53 2.23
CA ILE A 22 6.63 -26.64 2.44
C ILE A 22 6.83 -27.70 1.33
N GLU A 23 6.85 -27.29 0.07
CA GLU A 23 7.08 -28.18 -1.08
C GLU A 23 8.42 -28.91 -0.99
N GLN A 24 9.47 -28.23 -0.57
CA GLN A 24 10.81 -28.81 -0.34
C GLN A 24 10.87 -29.76 0.87
N GLY A 25 9.76 -29.92 1.62
CA GLY A 25 9.72 -30.77 2.81
C GLY A 25 10.51 -30.24 4.02
N ARG A 26 10.76 -28.93 4.06
CA ARG A 26 11.52 -28.25 5.13
C ARG A 26 10.67 -27.90 6.34
N VAL A 27 9.33 -28.08 6.25
CA VAL A 27 8.36 -27.67 7.27
C VAL A 27 7.68 -28.91 7.85
N SER A 28 7.57 -28.95 9.18
CA SER A 28 6.77 -29.94 9.90
C SER A 28 5.80 -29.30 10.89
N VAL A 29 4.67 -29.95 11.11
CA VAL A 29 3.65 -29.60 12.10
C VAL A 29 3.45 -30.80 13.00
N ASN A 30 3.65 -30.63 14.31
CA ASN A 30 3.55 -31.69 15.31
C ASN A 30 4.37 -32.94 14.93
N GLY A 31 5.60 -32.69 14.44
CA GLY A 31 6.54 -33.75 14.02
C GLY A 31 6.27 -34.41 12.66
N LYS A 32 5.13 -34.08 11.98
CA LYS A 32 4.78 -34.62 10.65
C LYS A 32 5.14 -33.62 9.56
N ARG A 33 5.65 -34.12 8.42
CA ARG A 33 5.90 -33.27 7.23
C ARG A 33 4.62 -32.59 6.79
N ALA A 34 4.71 -31.28 6.57
CA ALA A 34 3.59 -30.47 6.08
C ALA A 34 3.47 -30.51 4.55
N GLU A 35 2.24 -30.29 4.07
CA GLU A 35 1.90 -30.17 2.65
C GLU A 35 1.29 -28.79 2.35
N LEU A 36 1.24 -28.42 1.06
CA LEU A 36 0.57 -27.18 0.64
C LEU A 36 -0.90 -27.22 1.08
N GLY A 37 -1.37 -26.10 1.64
CA GLY A 37 -2.74 -26.01 2.14
C GLY A 37 -2.97 -26.50 3.56
N THR A 38 -1.95 -27.10 4.22
CA THR A 38 -2.02 -27.50 5.64
C THR A 38 -2.56 -26.34 6.48
N GLN A 39 -3.52 -26.66 7.36
CA GLN A 39 -4.06 -25.75 8.37
C GLN A 39 -3.35 -26.00 9.70
N VAL A 40 -3.18 -24.93 10.48
CA VAL A 40 -2.58 -25.00 11.83
C VAL A 40 -3.42 -24.22 12.83
N GLU A 41 -3.45 -24.74 14.05
CA GLU A 41 -4.04 -24.11 15.22
C GLU A 41 -2.98 -23.39 16.06
N PRO A 42 -3.35 -22.47 16.95
CA PRO A 42 -2.40 -21.71 17.78
C PRO A 42 -1.50 -22.61 18.68
N THR A 43 -1.98 -23.81 19.01
CA THR A 43 -1.29 -24.77 19.87
C THR A 43 -0.36 -25.71 19.11
N ASP A 44 -0.37 -25.69 17.77
CA ASP A 44 0.46 -26.58 16.97
C ASP A 44 1.93 -26.17 17.02
N GLU A 45 2.79 -27.17 17.11
CA GLU A 45 4.23 -27.03 17.02
C GLU A 45 4.65 -26.99 15.55
N VAL A 46 5.07 -25.81 15.07
CA VAL A 46 5.55 -25.64 13.69
C VAL A 46 7.07 -25.50 13.70
N ARG A 47 7.73 -26.33 12.90
CA ARG A 47 9.21 -26.27 12.71
C ARG A 47 9.57 -26.03 11.26
N VAL A 48 10.63 -25.24 11.06
CA VAL A 48 11.26 -25.03 9.75
C VAL A 48 12.73 -25.47 9.86
N ASN A 49 13.17 -26.40 9.00
CA ASN A 49 14.50 -27.04 9.08
C ASN A 49 14.79 -27.60 10.47
N GLY A 50 13.81 -28.21 11.13
CA GLY A 50 13.93 -28.75 12.48
C GLY A 50 13.91 -27.74 13.63
N ARG A 51 13.96 -26.44 13.34
CA ARG A 51 13.91 -25.38 14.36
C ARG A 51 12.47 -24.94 14.61
N LEU A 52 12.07 -24.89 15.88
CA LEU A 52 10.78 -24.40 16.31
C LEU A 52 10.60 -22.93 15.89
N LEU A 53 9.46 -22.59 15.31
CA LEU A 53 9.13 -21.21 14.99
C LEU A 53 8.84 -20.41 16.27
N GLY A 54 9.35 -19.18 16.28
CA GLY A 54 9.06 -18.22 17.35
C GLY A 54 7.64 -17.69 17.31
N ALA A 55 7.29 -16.89 18.31
CA ALA A 55 6.01 -16.21 18.38
C ALA A 55 5.81 -15.25 17.20
N LYS A 56 4.55 -14.95 16.90
CA LYS A 56 4.17 -13.92 15.91
C LYS A 56 4.77 -12.58 16.31
N LYS A 57 5.24 -11.84 15.33
CA LYS A 57 5.74 -10.48 15.54
C LYS A 57 4.61 -9.52 15.91
N LYS A 58 4.96 -8.50 16.71
CA LYS A 58 4.07 -7.36 16.95
C LYS A 58 3.70 -6.73 15.60
N GLN A 59 2.45 -6.35 15.45
CA GLN A 59 1.96 -5.70 14.24
C GLN A 59 2.51 -4.28 14.14
N VAL A 60 2.98 -3.92 12.95
CA VAL A 60 3.56 -2.62 12.62
C VAL A 60 2.76 -1.99 11.50
N TYR A 61 2.47 -0.71 11.63
CA TYR A 61 1.72 0.10 10.67
C TYR A 61 2.43 1.43 10.48
N ILE A 62 2.92 1.69 9.29
CA ILE A 62 3.78 2.83 8.97
C ILE A 62 3.13 3.69 7.88
N ALA A 63 3.18 5.01 8.08
CA ALA A 63 3.00 6.02 7.05
C ALA A 63 4.37 6.51 6.60
N LEU A 64 4.66 6.39 5.31
CA LEU A 64 5.88 6.90 4.67
C LEU A 64 5.51 7.99 3.68
N ASN A 65 6.23 9.10 3.68
CA ASN A 65 6.26 10.01 2.53
C ASN A 65 7.31 9.51 1.53
N LYS A 66 6.87 8.65 0.60
CA LYS A 66 7.76 8.06 -0.40
C LYS A 66 8.33 9.14 -1.32
N PRO A 67 9.64 9.31 -1.44
CA PRO A 67 10.23 10.20 -2.43
C PRO A 67 10.16 9.59 -3.84
N VAL A 68 10.35 10.43 -4.86
CA VAL A 68 10.60 9.99 -6.23
C VAL A 68 11.86 9.13 -6.29
N GLY A 69 11.91 8.15 -7.19
CA GLY A 69 13.06 7.27 -7.39
C GLY A 69 12.98 5.95 -6.63
N ILE A 70 12.11 5.82 -5.61
CA ILE A 70 11.92 4.59 -4.84
C ILE A 70 10.85 3.70 -5.48
N THR A 71 11.18 2.41 -5.66
CA THR A 71 10.29 1.40 -6.25
C THR A 71 9.50 0.68 -5.15
N CYS A 72 8.18 0.61 -5.28
CA CYS A 72 7.30 -0.10 -4.35
C CYS A 72 7.33 -1.61 -4.60
N THR A 73 8.42 -2.27 -4.22
CA THR A 73 8.59 -3.73 -4.29
C THR A 73 9.23 -4.27 -3.02
N THR A 74 8.98 -5.55 -2.73
CA THR A 74 9.65 -6.30 -1.66
C THR A 74 10.86 -7.10 -2.18
N GLU A 75 11.16 -7.02 -3.46
CA GLU A 75 12.28 -7.71 -4.10
C GLU A 75 13.59 -6.96 -3.83
N ARG A 76 14.39 -7.48 -2.90
CA ARG A 76 15.62 -6.83 -2.43
C ARG A 76 16.71 -6.71 -3.48
N HIS A 77 16.69 -7.53 -4.52
CA HIS A 77 17.63 -7.42 -5.64
C HIS A 77 17.39 -6.19 -6.53
N ILE A 78 16.23 -5.53 -6.38
CA ILE A 78 15.91 -4.30 -7.11
C ILE A 78 16.49 -3.11 -6.32
N PRO A 79 17.47 -2.37 -6.86
CA PRO A 79 18.03 -1.20 -6.20
C PRO A 79 16.98 -0.12 -5.95
N GLY A 80 17.01 0.51 -4.78
CA GLY A 80 16.04 1.54 -4.40
C GLY A 80 14.64 0.98 -4.13
N ASN A 81 14.52 -0.28 -3.73
CA ASN A 81 13.27 -0.85 -3.25
C ASN A 81 12.84 -0.20 -1.93
N ILE A 82 11.53 -0.13 -1.71
CA ILE A 82 10.93 0.58 -0.58
C ILE A 82 11.27 -0.06 0.78
N VAL A 83 11.52 -1.38 0.81
CA VAL A 83 11.80 -2.10 2.06
C VAL A 83 13.17 -1.72 2.59
N ASP A 84 14.19 -1.76 1.73
CA ASP A 84 15.56 -1.35 2.10
C ASP A 84 15.64 0.14 2.37
N PHE A 85 14.85 0.96 1.65
CA PHE A 85 14.77 2.40 1.89
C PHE A 85 14.26 2.73 3.30
N VAL A 86 13.19 2.08 3.77
CA VAL A 86 12.66 2.28 5.13
C VAL A 86 13.57 1.67 6.19
N ASN A 87 14.26 0.57 5.86
CA ASN A 87 15.19 -0.16 6.74
C ASN A 87 14.61 -0.48 8.13
N HIS A 88 13.37 -0.96 8.17
CA HIS A 88 12.71 -1.34 9.43
C HIS A 88 13.25 -2.68 9.93
N PRO A 89 13.46 -2.88 11.26
CA PRO A 89 13.96 -4.14 11.84
C PRO A 89 13.03 -5.33 11.59
N ASP A 90 11.73 -5.12 11.54
CA ASP A 90 10.78 -6.16 11.16
C ASP A 90 10.57 -6.18 9.65
N ARG A 91 10.23 -7.36 9.13
CA ARG A 91 9.89 -7.54 7.73
C ARG A 91 8.55 -6.88 7.42
N ILE A 92 8.60 -5.75 6.71
CA ILE A 92 7.43 -4.98 6.29
C ILE A 92 7.26 -5.04 4.77
N PHE A 93 6.05 -4.69 4.30
CA PHE A 93 5.72 -4.58 2.88
C PHE A 93 4.71 -3.45 2.65
N PRO A 94 4.69 -2.83 1.46
CA PRO A 94 3.78 -1.74 1.16
C PRO A 94 2.34 -2.23 0.96
N ILE A 95 1.37 -1.42 1.38
CA ILE A 95 -0.05 -1.58 1.09
C ILE A 95 -0.35 -0.84 -0.22
N GLY A 96 -0.39 -1.59 -1.30
CA GLY A 96 -0.47 -1.04 -2.64
C GLY A 96 0.84 -0.45 -3.14
N ARG A 97 0.74 0.36 -4.19
CA ARG A 97 1.93 0.92 -4.84
C ARG A 97 1.74 2.40 -5.17
N LEU A 98 2.87 3.09 -5.28
CA LEU A 98 3.08 4.33 -6.02
C LEU A 98 4.16 4.07 -7.07
N ASP A 99 4.01 4.64 -8.24
CA ASP A 99 5.02 4.53 -9.29
C ASP A 99 6.35 5.12 -8.82
N LYS A 100 7.45 4.71 -9.45
CA LYS A 100 8.80 5.17 -9.13
C LYS A 100 8.94 6.69 -9.25
N ASP A 101 8.28 7.26 -10.25
CA ASP A 101 8.22 8.69 -10.57
C ASP A 101 7.11 9.47 -9.83
N SER A 102 6.40 8.82 -8.91
CA SER A 102 5.38 9.42 -8.05
C SER A 102 5.84 9.46 -6.60
N GLU A 103 5.30 10.39 -5.81
CA GLU A 103 5.70 10.62 -4.43
C GLU A 103 4.50 10.68 -3.48
N GLY A 104 4.76 10.80 -2.19
CA GLY A 104 3.76 11.05 -1.17
C GLY A 104 3.39 9.84 -0.32
N LEU A 105 2.22 9.89 0.27
CA LEU A 105 1.79 8.95 1.31
C LEU A 105 1.65 7.52 0.78
N ILE A 106 2.37 6.60 1.40
CA ILE A 106 2.19 5.16 1.24
C ILE A 106 2.21 4.49 2.61
N LEU A 107 1.44 3.42 2.76
CA LEU A 107 1.38 2.64 3.99
C LEU A 107 2.23 1.40 3.84
N LEU A 108 2.93 1.01 4.93
CA LEU A 108 3.63 -0.27 5.03
C LEU A 108 3.22 -0.99 6.31
N THR A 109 3.29 -2.30 6.29
CA THR A 109 2.91 -3.14 7.43
C THR A 109 3.59 -4.52 7.35
N ASN A 110 3.60 -5.24 8.47
CA ASN A 110 3.87 -6.68 8.51
C ASN A 110 2.58 -7.52 8.63
N ASN A 111 1.41 -6.87 8.68
CA ASN A 111 0.10 -7.51 8.78
C ASN A 111 -0.57 -7.60 7.40
N GLY A 112 -0.57 -8.81 6.82
CA GLY A 112 -1.17 -9.04 5.50
C GLY A 112 -2.71 -9.00 5.47
N ASP A 113 -3.38 -9.08 6.61
CA ASP A 113 -4.84 -9.16 6.66
C ASP A 113 -5.50 -7.85 6.25
N ILE A 114 -4.89 -6.70 6.59
CA ILE A 114 -5.45 -5.39 6.27
C ILE A 114 -5.25 -4.98 4.79
N VAL A 115 -4.32 -5.63 4.09
CA VAL A 115 -3.95 -5.23 2.72
C VAL A 115 -5.15 -5.28 1.78
N ASN A 116 -5.86 -6.40 1.78
CA ASN A 116 -7.03 -6.57 0.93
C ASN A 116 -8.18 -5.65 1.34
N GLU A 117 -8.39 -5.44 2.65
CA GLU A 117 -9.43 -4.55 3.16
C GLU A 117 -9.20 -3.11 2.68
N ILE A 118 -7.94 -2.65 2.64
CA ILE A 118 -7.59 -1.29 2.19
C ILE A 118 -7.60 -1.17 0.66
N LEU A 119 -7.17 -2.22 -0.07
CA LEU A 119 -6.96 -2.14 -1.52
C LEU A 119 -8.16 -2.52 -2.36
N ARG A 120 -9.11 -3.32 -1.85
CA ARG A 120 -10.27 -3.75 -2.62
C ARG A 120 -11.08 -2.55 -3.11
N GLU A 121 -11.33 -2.53 -4.40
CA GLU A 121 -12.09 -1.47 -5.07
C GLU A 121 -13.54 -1.38 -4.57
N GLU A 122 -14.11 -2.52 -4.17
CA GLU A 122 -15.46 -2.64 -3.58
C GLU A 122 -15.64 -1.75 -2.35
N ASN A 123 -14.58 -1.57 -1.56
CA ASN A 123 -14.60 -0.75 -0.36
C ASN A 123 -14.57 0.77 -0.65
N ARG A 124 -14.39 1.17 -1.91
CA ARG A 124 -14.40 2.57 -2.38
C ARG A 124 -13.50 3.50 -1.55
N HIS A 125 -12.37 3.00 -1.07
CA HIS A 125 -11.43 3.76 -0.27
C HIS A 125 -10.78 4.87 -1.09
N GLU A 126 -11.00 6.10 -0.66
CA GLU A 126 -10.51 7.29 -1.36
C GLU A 126 -9.01 7.48 -1.23
N LYS A 127 -8.39 7.89 -2.32
CA LYS A 127 -7.00 8.36 -2.39
C LYS A 127 -7.00 9.73 -3.06
N GLU A 128 -6.36 10.69 -2.42
CA GLU A 128 -6.31 12.07 -2.89
C GLU A 128 -4.89 12.42 -3.33
N TYR A 129 -4.81 13.09 -4.47
CA TYR A 129 -3.56 13.48 -5.09
C TYR A 129 -3.54 14.97 -5.42
N LEU A 130 -2.36 15.57 -5.29
CA LEU A 130 -2.00 16.85 -5.91
C LEU A 130 -1.21 16.55 -7.18
N VAL A 131 -1.65 17.12 -8.29
CA VAL A 131 -1.10 16.88 -9.61
C VAL A 131 -0.64 18.19 -10.21
N THR A 132 0.65 18.29 -10.54
CA THR A 132 1.19 19.42 -11.31
C THR A 132 1.35 18.99 -12.76
N VAL A 133 0.84 19.78 -13.67
CA VAL A 133 0.89 19.53 -15.11
C VAL A 133 1.69 20.63 -15.84
N ASP A 134 1.97 20.42 -17.11
CA ASP A 134 2.81 21.27 -17.95
C ASP A 134 2.16 22.64 -18.30
N LYS A 135 0.83 22.72 -18.32
CA LYS A 135 0.08 23.91 -18.72
C LYS A 135 -1.08 24.20 -17.77
N ALA A 136 -1.72 25.36 -17.91
CA ALA A 136 -2.81 25.80 -17.05
C ALA A 136 -4.02 24.86 -17.13
N VAL A 137 -4.58 24.54 -15.97
CA VAL A 137 -5.75 23.68 -15.81
C VAL A 137 -7.03 24.47 -16.13
N THR A 138 -7.78 24.01 -17.13
CA THR A 138 -9.06 24.62 -17.52
C THR A 138 -10.24 23.97 -16.80
N ALA A 139 -11.39 24.65 -16.83
CA ALA A 139 -12.64 24.08 -16.30
C ALA A 139 -13.07 22.84 -17.09
N ASP A 140 -12.94 22.87 -18.42
CA ASP A 140 -13.28 21.75 -19.30
C ASP A 140 -12.39 20.52 -19.05
N PHE A 141 -11.08 20.74 -18.83
CA PHE A 141 -10.17 19.66 -18.42
C PHE A 141 -10.65 19.00 -17.13
N LEU A 142 -10.97 19.78 -16.09
CA LEU A 142 -11.44 19.22 -14.82
C LEU A 142 -12.77 18.49 -14.95
N ALA A 143 -13.70 19.02 -15.74
CA ALA A 143 -14.98 18.37 -16.03
C ALA A 143 -14.78 17.04 -16.75
N GLY A 144 -13.93 17.02 -17.79
CA GLY A 144 -13.59 15.80 -18.51
C GLY A 144 -12.92 14.74 -17.63
N MET A 145 -11.94 15.16 -16.81
CA MET A 145 -11.28 14.26 -15.84
C MET A 145 -12.26 13.66 -14.83
N SER A 146 -13.26 14.41 -14.38
CA SER A 146 -14.21 13.93 -13.36
C SER A 146 -15.30 12.99 -13.90
N GLY A 147 -15.65 13.11 -15.17
CA GLY A 147 -16.73 12.33 -15.80
C GLY A 147 -16.39 10.87 -16.12
N GLY A 148 -15.12 10.50 -16.02
CA GLY A 148 -14.60 9.22 -16.48
C GLY A 148 -13.90 9.36 -17.84
N VAL A 149 -12.75 8.74 -17.99
CA VAL A 149 -11.87 8.84 -19.15
C VAL A 149 -11.64 7.46 -19.75
N ARG A 150 -11.84 7.31 -21.06
CA ARG A 150 -11.48 6.09 -21.79
C ARG A 150 -9.96 6.00 -21.89
N LEU A 151 -9.41 4.87 -21.48
CA LEU A 151 -7.99 4.53 -21.53
C LEU A 151 -7.80 3.33 -22.46
N PRO A 152 -7.55 3.55 -23.77
CA PRO A 152 -7.50 2.47 -24.75
C PRO A 152 -6.43 1.41 -24.42
N GLU A 153 -5.26 1.83 -23.91
CA GLU A 153 -4.14 0.93 -23.61
C GLU A 153 -4.45 -0.04 -22.46
N LEU A 154 -5.47 0.25 -21.64
CA LEU A 154 -5.92 -0.61 -20.55
C LEU A 154 -7.25 -1.29 -20.87
N ASP A 155 -7.79 -1.03 -22.05
CA ASP A 155 -9.15 -1.42 -22.44
C ASP A 155 -10.20 -1.11 -21.35
N ALA A 156 -10.08 0.05 -20.71
CA ALA A 156 -10.90 0.43 -19.57
C ALA A 156 -11.37 1.89 -19.66
N THR A 157 -12.52 2.17 -19.06
CA THR A 157 -12.96 3.55 -18.76
C THR A 157 -12.85 3.77 -17.26
N THR A 158 -12.24 4.88 -16.84
CA THR A 158 -12.09 5.18 -15.42
C THR A 158 -13.44 5.49 -14.80
N LYS A 159 -13.58 5.19 -13.51
CA LYS A 159 -14.77 5.62 -12.74
C LYS A 159 -14.80 7.13 -12.62
N PRO A 160 -16.01 7.73 -12.52
CA PRO A 160 -16.14 9.13 -12.15
C PRO A 160 -15.38 9.44 -10.86
N CYS A 161 -14.80 10.62 -10.79
CA CYS A 161 -13.97 11.03 -9.67
C CYS A 161 -14.20 12.52 -9.34
N ARG A 162 -13.63 12.99 -8.23
CA ARG A 162 -13.70 14.41 -7.87
C ARG A 162 -12.41 15.10 -8.25
N THR A 163 -12.51 16.22 -8.93
CA THR A 163 -11.40 17.09 -9.30
C THR A 163 -11.65 18.52 -8.79
N GLY A 164 -10.60 19.31 -8.67
CA GLY A 164 -10.73 20.71 -8.27
C GLY A 164 -9.40 21.45 -8.40
N ARG A 165 -9.46 22.75 -8.60
CA ARG A 165 -8.28 23.62 -8.56
C ARG A 165 -7.70 23.68 -7.16
N VAL A 166 -6.41 23.93 -7.04
CA VAL A 166 -5.70 24.10 -5.77
C VAL A 166 -5.27 25.55 -5.62
N GLY A 167 -6.07 26.30 -4.84
CA GLY A 167 -5.82 27.73 -4.55
C GLY A 167 -5.73 28.62 -5.77
N ASP A 168 -5.42 29.89 -5.53
CA ASP A 168 -5.18 30.92 -6.57
C ASP A 168 -3.70 30.95 -6.98
N ARG A 169 -3.16 29.78 -7.35
CA ARG A 169 -1.77 29.76 -7.85
C ARG A 169 -1.68 30.50 -9.18
N PRO A 170 -0.72 31.43 -9.33
CA PRO A 170 -0.65 32.29 -10.52
C PRO A 170 -0.48 31.50 -11.83
N ASP A 171 0.15 30.32 -11.78
CA ASP A 171 0.40 29.47 -12.94
C ASP A 171 -0.79 28.56 -13.29
N GLY A 172 -1.75 28.37 -12.35
CA GLY A 172 -2.93 27.53 -12.53
C GLY A 172 -2.66 26.07 -12.93
N LYS A 173 -1.41 25.57 -12.72
CA LYS A 173 -0.96 24.25 -13.20
C LYS A 173 -1.17 23.12 -12.21
N VAL A 174 -1.77 23.36 -11.06
CA VAL A 174 -1.98 22.35 -10.02
C VAL A 174 -3.47 22.09 -9.82
N PHE A 175 -3.83 20.82 -9.82
CA PHE A 175 -5.18 20.41 -9.45
C PHE A 175 -5.15 19.26 -8.43
N ARG A 176 -6.27 19.10 -7.77
CA ARG A 176 -6.56 18.00 -6.85
C ARG A 176 -7.45 16.98 -7.54
N ILE A 177 -7.17 15.69 -7.33
CA ILE A 177 -8.02 14.60 -7.78
C ILE A 177 -8.21 13.57 -6.66
N VAL A 178 -9.44 13.08 -6.48
CA VAL A 178 -9.78 12.05 -5.49
C VAL A 178 -10.35 10.85 -6.23
N LEU A 179 -9.66 9.72 -6.10
CA LEU A 179 -10.00 8.46 -6.75
C LEU A 179 -10.37 7.38 -5.73
N THR A 180 -11.31 6.51 -6.09
CA THR A 180 -11.60 5.25 -5.39
C THR A 180 -11.03 4.03 -6.11
N GLN A 181 -10.47 4.21 -7.28
CA GLN A 181 -9.90 3.22 -8.18
C GLN A 181 -8.36 3.35 -8.25
N GLY A 182 -7.67 2.37 -8.79
CA GLY A 182 -6.21 2.38 -8.91
C GLY A 182 -5.71 1.59 -10.11
N LEU A 183 -6.03 2.02 -11.34
CA LEU A 183 -5.48 1.43 -12.55
C LEU A 183 -4.00 1.80 -12.73
N ASN A 184 -3.27 1.02 -13.52
CA ASN A 184 -1.87 1.29 -13.82
C ASN A 184 -1.69 2.70 -14.40
N ARG A 185 -0.88 3.55 -13.70
CA ARG A 185 -0.58 4.95 -14.08
C ARG A 185 -1.82 5.79 -14.42
N GLN A 186 -2.94 5.51 -13.76
CA GLN A 186 -4.27 6.04 -14.10
C GLN A 186 -4.29 7.55 -14.31
N ILE A 187 -3.82 8.33 -13.34
CA ILE A 187 -3.88 9.81 -13.39
C ILE A 187 -3.04 10.34 -14.57
N ARG A 188 -1.86 9.76 -14.81
CA ARG A 188 -1.00 10.18 -15.93
C ARG A 188 -1.67 9.93 -17.27
N ARG A 189 -2.24 8.73 -17.48
CA ARG A 189 -2.99 8.37 -18.69
C ARG A 189 -4.24 9.24 -18.88
N MET A 190 -4.96 9.52 -17.78
CA MET A 190 -6.11 10.45 -17.84
C MET A 190 -5.67 11.85 -18.30
N CYS A 191 -4.56 12.38 -17.77
CA CYS A 191 -4.04 13.68 -18.21
C CYS A 191 -3.61 13.66 -19.67
N GLU A 192 -2.89 12.61 -20.09
CA GLU A 192 -2.44 12.40 -21.50
C GLU A 192 -3.62 12.39 -22.48
N ALA A 193 -4.76 11.77 -22.12
CA ALA A 193 -5.97 11.75 -22.94
C ALA A 193 -6.54 13.15 -23.23
N PHE A 194 -6.24 14.14 -22.39
CA PHE A 194 -6.56 15.55 -22.60
C PHE A 194 -5.37 16.40 -23.09
N GLY A 195 -4.28 15.74 -23.47
CA GLY A 195 -3.08 16.43 -23.98
C GLY A 195 -2.29 17.19 -22.91
N TYR A 196 -2.37 16.75 -21.61
CA TYR A 196 -1.61 17.30 -20.51
C TYR A 196 -0.50 16.34 -20.10
N GLU A 197 0.67 16.87 -19.74
CA GLU A 197 1.78 16.08 -19.21
C GLU A 197 1.90 16.29 -17.69
N VAL A 198 1.92 15.19 -16.92
CA VAL A 198 2.10 15.25 -15.46
C VAL A 198 3.56 15.45 -15.12
N ARG A 199 3.90 16.59 -14.53
CA ARG A 199 5.24 16.96 -14.04
C ARG A 199 5.50 16.46 -12.63
N ARG A 200 4.48 16.48 -11.77
CA ARG A 200 4.56 16.00 -10.38
C ARG A 200 3.27 15.34 -9.97
N LEU A 201 3.36 14.20 -9.30
CA LEU A 201 2.22 13.46 -8.77
C LEU A 201 2.48 13.09 -7.32
N GLN A 202 1.74 13.69 -6.39
CA GLN A 202 1.89 13.48 -4.97
C GLN A 202 0.59 12.96 -4.35
N ARG A 203 0.62 11.78 -3.73
CA ARG A 203 -0.52 11.30 -2.93
C ARG A 203 -0.48 11.93 -1.54
N VAL A 204 -1.51 12.69 -1.21
CA VAL A 204 -1.59 13.46 0.05
C VAL A 204 -2.54 12.87 1.08
N ARG A 205 -3.42 11.94 0.67
CA ARG A 205 -4.36 11.27 1.58
C ARG A 205 -4.69 9.85 1.11
N ILE A 206 -4.87 8.95 2.06
CA ILE A 206 -5.45 7.62 1.91
C ILE A 206 -6.52 7.48 3.00
N ILE A 207 -7.80 7.33 2.63
CA ILE A 207 -8.94 7.26 3.54
C ILE A 207 -8.94 8.46 4.49
N ASN A 208 -8.72 8.25 5.79
CA ASN A 208 -8.60 9.29 6.83
C ASN A 208 -7.16 9.81 7.01
N LEU A 209 -6.16 9.06 6.53
CA LEU A 209 -4.75 9.38 6.77
C LEU A 209 -4.27 10.46 5.81
N ARG A 210 -3.72 11.53 6.37
CA ARG A 210 -3.14 12.64 5.62
C ARG A 210 -1.62 12.62 5.69
N LEU A 211 -0.96 13.03 4.61
CA LEU A 211 0.48 13.20 4.55
C LEU A 211 0.97 14.20 5.63
N GLY A 212 0.21 15.30 5.81
CA GLY A 212 0.49 16.30 6.82
C GLY A 212 1.87 16.94 6.66
N LYS A 213 2.63 17.00 7.77
CA LYS A 213 3.97 17.61 7.84
C LYS A 213 5.11 16.61 7.61
N LEU A 214 4.80 15.36 7.26
CA LEU A 214 5.82 14.32 7.02
C LEU A 214 6.67 14.71 5.81
N LYS A 215 7.98 14.90 6.00
CA LYS A 215 8.89 15.30 4.92
C LYS A 215 9.17 14.13 3.96
N PRO A 216 9.58 14.41 2.71
CA PRO A 216 10.00 13.34 1.79
C PRO A 216 11.09 12.44 2.40
N GLY A 217 10.87 11.12 2.35
CA GLY A 217 11.75 10.11 2.95
C GLY A 217 11.49 9.82 4.42
N GLU A 218 10.75 10.66 5.13
CA GLU A 218 10.39 10.40 6.53
C GLU A 218 9.23 9.39 6.62
N TRP A 219 9.28 8.59 7.67
CA TRP A 219 8.18 7.69 8.05
C TRP A 219 7.88 7.76 9.56
N ARG A 220 6.70 7.36 9.93
CA ARG A 220 6.26 7.22 11.33
C ARG A 220 5.28 6.06 11.49
N GLU A 221 5.16 5.55 12.68
CA GLU A 221 4.08 4.63 13.01
C GLU A 221 2.72 5.36 13.03
N LEU A 222 1.65 4.61 12.75
CA LEU A 222 0.29 5.09 12.85
C LEU A 222 -0.20 5.01 14.30
N SER A 223 -0.95 6.02 14.74
CA SER A 223 -1.64 6.00 16.02
C SER A 223 -2.84 5.06 15.98
N LEU A 224 -3.31 4.63 17.17
CA LEU A 224 -4.52 3.81 17.28
C LEU A 224 -5.76 4.53 16.74
N GLU A 225 -5.84 5.85 16.91
CA GLU A 225 -6.93 6.68 16.37
C GLU A 225 -6.91 6.65 14.83
N GLU A 226 -5.74 6.79 14.22
CA GLU A 226 -5.56 6.70 12.78
C GLU A 226 -5.95 5.32 12.24
N LEU A 227 -5.56 4.25 12.94
CA LEU A 227 -5.92 2.87 12.58
C LEU A 227 -7.43 2.62 12.68
N ARG A 228 -8.09 3.14 13.71
CA ARG A 228 -9.55 3.06 13.85
C ARG A 228 -10.27 3.81 12.73
N GLY A 229 -9.75 4.97 12.32
CA GLY A 229 -10.28 5.72 11.18
C GLY A 229 -10.00 5.04 9.83
N LEU A 230 -8.90 4.28 9.72
CA LEU A 230 -8.51 3.57 8.50
C LEU A 230 -9.47 2.40 8.18
N LEU A 231 -9.81 1.59 9.18
CA LEU A 231 -10.74 0.47 9.09
C LEU A 231 -11.65 0.47 10.33
N PRO A 232 -12.77 1.20 10.26
CA PRO A 232 -13.74 1.26 11.36
C PRO A 232 -14.30 -0.13 11.69
N GLY A 233 -14.42 -0.43 12.99
CA GLY A 233 -14.96 -1.71 13.47
C GLY A 233 -13.97 -2.86 13.52
N ARG A 234 -12.73 -2.68 13.03
CA ARG A 234 -11.67 -3.68 13.18
C ARG A 234 -11.11 -3.66 14.60
N ASP A 235 -10.97 -4.86 15.20
CA ASP A 235 -10.19 -5.04 16.41
C ASP A 235 -8.69 -4.95 16.07
N TRP A 236 -8.01 -3.95 16.62
CA TRP A 236 -6.59 -3.72 16.40
C TRP A 236 -5.69 -4.41 17.42
N GLY A 237 -6.29 -5.15 18.40
CA GLY A 237 -5.54 -5.91 19.41
C GLY A 237 -4.60 -5.07 20.28
N MET A 238 -4.75 -3.75 20.21
CA MET A 238 -4.01 -2.79 21.03
C MET A 238 -4.88 -2.40 22.22
N GLU A 239 -5.02 -3.30 23.21
CA GLU A 239 -5.55 -2.90 24.50
C GLU A 239 -4.67 -1.77 25.05
N SER A 240 -5.34 -0.69 25.39
CA SER A 240 -4.73 0.44 26.07
C SER A 240 -3.95 -0.09 27.29
N ARG A 241 -2.63 -0.03 27.27
CA ARG A 241 -1.89 0.03 28.52
C ARG A 241 -2.36 1.33 29.18
N ARG A 242 -3.37 1.22 30.05
CA ARG A 242 -3.62 2.26 31.05
C ARG A 242 -2.36 2.35 31.91
N PRO A 243 -1.91 3.56 32.21
CA PRO A 243 -0.77 3.80 33.09
C PRO A 243 -0.96 3.22 34.45
#